data_4745ff5dff448c03f054afc48989d178
#
_entry.id   4745ff5dff448c03f054afc48989d178
#
_cell.length_a   1.000
_cell.length_b   1.000
_cell.length_c   1.000
_cell.angle_alpha   90.00
_cell.angle_beta   90.00
_cell.angle_gamma   90.00
#
_symmetry.space_group_name_H-M   'P 1'
#
loop_
_entity.id
_entity.type
_entity.pdbx_description
1 polymer ?
#
loop_
_entity_poly.entity_id
_entity_poly.type
_entity_poly.pdbx_seq_one_letter_code
_entity_poly.pdbx_strand_id
1 'polypeptide(L)'
;MGTQWPVYAALVLGANLIGAIAIMTFVLYFLPMPEIKDFASELPSLMGVAAVYLMFAVVIGIAVTLLLFRPVLDWQRNPDEHDPNMVRNLVLRIPVYQSAVAAAVWLIGIILAVVISGQESGRLGLVVGVSATLAGLVVIILTYLQAERLVRPVAAQAVARRFEDATLEPPIKYRLISTWLMTSGVPLVGVLLVLIAQRTGLFPGNAGDLVPAITALALTALATGFIGTSFAVMSVVDPIVELQDAINRVRRGDTNAEVDIYDGSELGVLQAGFNEMMRGLRERNRVRDIFGRYVGSEVAQRALEERPELGGED
;
A
#
# COMPACT_ATOMS: atom_id res chain seq x y z
N MET A 1 5.65 7.21 20.89
CA MET A 1 6.06 7.88 19.65
C MET A 1 4.79 8.37 18.97
N GLY A 2 4.63 9.69 18.75
CA GLY A 2 3.43 10.23 18.12
C GLY A 2 3.32 9.74 16.67
N THR A 3 2.10 9.45 16.23
CA THR A 3 1.83 9.11 14.83
C THR A 3 2.33 10.22 13.92
N GLN A 4 3.14 9.85 12.94
CA GLN A 4 3.60 10.76 11.88
C GLN A 4 2.48 11.03 10.85
N TRP A 5 1.22 11.18 11.31
CA TRP A 5 0.08 11.40 10.42
C TRP A 5 0.24 12.60 9.48
N PRO A 6 0.92 13.72 9.86
CA PRO A 6 1.15 14.80 8.91
C PRO A 6 2.07 14.39 7.77
N VAL A 7 3.09 13.58 8.06
CA VAL A 7 3.99 13.02 7.03
C VAL A 7 3.23 12.05 6.14
N TYR A 8 2.37 11.21 6.72
CA TYR A 8 1.47 10.35 5.98
C TYR A 8 0.58 11.15 5.01
N ALA A 9 -0.12 12.16 5.52
CA ALA A 9 -0.99 12.99 4.70
C ALA A 9 -0.21 13.70 3.58
N ALA A 10 0.96 14.26 3.88
CA ALA A 10 1.79 14.95 2.90
C ALA A 10 2.26 14.01 1.78
N LEU A 11 2.67 12.78 2.10
CA LEU A 11 3.14 11.82 1.11
C LEU A 11 1.99 11.31 0.22
N VAL A 12 0.86 10.94 0.82
CA VAL A 12 -0.30 10.44 0.08
C VAL A 12 -0.91 11.52 -0.81
N LEU A 13 -1.13 12.72 -0.28
CA LEU A 13 -1.68 13.83 -1.05
C LEU A 13 -0.70 14.35 -2.09
N GLY A 14 0.60 14.38 -1.76
CA GLY A 14 1.66 14.76 -2.69
C GLY A 14 1.72 13.83 -3.91
N ALA A 15 1.61 12.51 -3.72
CA ALA A 15 1.57 11.55 -4.82
C ALA A 15 0.36 11.76 -5.74
N ASN A 16 -0.82 12.04 -5.18
CA ASN A 16 -2.02 12.35 -5.96
C ASN A 16 -1.88 13.66 -6.74
N LEU A 17 -1.31 14.70 -6.14
CA LEU A 17 -1.05 15.99 -6.79
C LEU A 17 -0.03 15.84 -7.93
N ILE A 18 1.07 15.11 -7.70
CA ILE A 18 2.07 14.83 -8.73
C ILE A 18 1.44 14.07 -9.90
N GLY A 19 0.60 13.08 -9.62
CA GLY A 19 -0.13 12.34 -10.66
C GLY A 19 -1.06 13.23 -11.48
N ALA A 20 -1.79 14.15 -10.84
CA ALA A 20 -2.67 15.09 -11.52
C ALA A 20 -1.88 16.07 -12.40
N ILE A 21 -0.76 16.59 -11.91
CA ILE A 21 0.13 17.46 -12.71
C ILE A 21 0.74 16.69 -13.88
N ALA A 22 1.19 15.45 -13.64
CA ALA A 22 1.79 14.62 -14.68
C ALA A 22 0.82 14.33 -15.83
N ILE A 23 -0.43 13.97 -15.55
CA ILE A 23 -1.42 13.73 -16.61
C ILE A 23 -1.78 15.02 -17.35
N MET A 24 -1.92 16.15 -16.65
CA MET A 24 -2.19 17.43 -17.31
C MET A 24 -1.02 17.81 -18.23
N THR A 25 0.21 17.66 -17.78
CA THR A 25 1.41 17.89 -18.60
C THR A 25 1.45 16.95 -19.80
N PHE A 26 1.12 15.66 -19.61
CA PHE A 26 1.08 14.67 -20.68
C PHE A 26 0.06 15.06 -21.76
N VAL A 27 -1.16 15.42 -21.38
CA VAL A 27 -2.22 15.80 -22.32
C VAL A 27 -1.83 17.07 -23.09
N LEU A 28 -1.31 18.09 -22.42
CA LEU A 28 -1.02 19.39 -23.03
C LEU A 28 0.21 19.41 -23.93
N TYR A 29 1.25 18.64 -23.60
CA TYR A 29 2.55 18.75 -24.27
C TYR A 29 2.93 17.53 -25.10
N PHE A 30 2.40 16.37 -24.82
CA PHE A 30 2.84 15.13 -25.44
C PHE A 30 1.81 14.53 -26.43
N LEU A 31 0.52 14.90 -26.31
CA LEU A 31 -0.49 14.42 -27.26
C LEU A 31 -0.53 15.26 -28.53
N PRO A 32 -0.37 14.68 -29.72
CA PRO A 32 -0.34 15.40 -31.00
C PRO A 32 -1.77 15.70 -31.50
N MET A 33 -2.53 16.49 -30.77
CA MET A 33 -3.90 16.87 -31.16
C MET A 33 -3.96 18.35 -31.50
N PRO A 34 -4.46 18.74 -32.71
CA PRO A 34 -4.59 20.14 -33.10
C PRO A 34 -5.53 20.92 -32.17
N GLU A 35 -6.59 20.28 -31.68
CA GLU A 35 -7.57 20.86 -30.76
C GLU A 35 -6.93 21.34 -29.44
N ILE A 36 -5.78 20.78 -29.04
CA ILE A 36 -5.06 21.21 -27.82
C ILE A 36 -4.50 22.61 -27.99
N LYS A 37 -4.17 23.05 -29.20
CA LYS A 37 -3.66 24.42 -29.45
C LYS A 37 -4.72 25.47 -29.20
N ASP A 38 -5.95 25.20 -29.60
CA ASP A 38 -7.11 26.09 -29.38
C ASP A 38 -7.49 26.07 -27.89
N PHE A 39 -7.53 24.88 -27.29
CA PHE A 39 -7.69 24.68 -25.86
C PHE A 39 -6.62 25.37 -25.02
N ALA A 40 -5.39 25.47 -25.53
CA ALA A 40 -4.29 26.18 -24.85
C ALA A 40 -4.51 27.67 -24.77
N SER A 41 -5.33 28.27 -25.63
CA SER A 41 -5.69 29.71 -25.57
C SER A 41 -6.59 30.03 -24.37
N GLU A 42 -7.38 29.03 -23.92
CA GLU A 42 -8.24 29.09 -22.72
C GLU A 42 -7.56 28.58 -21.44
N LEU A 43 -6.29 28.23 -21.54
CA LEU A 43 -5.51 27.66 -20.42
C LEU A 43 -5.66 28.46 -19.11
N PRO A 44 -5.66 29.81 -19.08
CA PRO A 44 -5.79 30.52 -17.81
C PRO A 44 -7.11 30.25 -17.08
N SER A 45 -8.23 30.14 -17.80
CA SER A 45 -9.54 29.82 -17.22
C SER A 45 -9.61 28.39 -16.75
N LEU A 46 -9.07 27.46 -17.57
CA LEU A 46 -9.01 26.03 -17.26
C LEU A 46 -8.09 25.72 -16.09
N MET A 47 -6.94 26.38 -16.01
CA MET A 47 -6.04 26.30 -14.85
C MET A 47 -6.74 26.81 -13.58
N GLY A 48 -7.58 27.85 -13.68
CA GLY A 48 -8.40 28.31 -12.57
C GLY A 48 -9.35 27.22 -12.06
N VAL A 49 -10.09 26.57 -12.96
CA VAL A 49 -10.99 25.46 -12.60
C VAL A 49 -10.22 24.27 -12.02
N ALA A 50 -9.10 23.89 -12.65
CA ALA A 50 -8.24 22.82 -12.15
C ALA A 50 -7.65 23.15 -10.77
N ALA A 51 -7.20 24.37 -10.55
CA ALA A 51 -6.65 24.81 -9.25
C ALA A 51 -7.73 24.77 -8.15
N VAL A 52 -8.95 25.24 -8.44
CA VAL A 52 -10.07 25.18 -7.49
C VAL A 52 -10.40 23.71 -7.19
N TYR A 53 -10.49 22.85 -8.21
CA TYR A 53 -10.73 21.42 -8.02
C TYR A 53 -9.63 20.77 -7.16
N LEU A 54 -8.36 21.00 -7.47
CA LEU A 54 -7.23 20.47 -6.72
C LEU A 54 -7.21 20.97 -5.27
N MET A 55 -7.56 22.23 -5.04
CA MET A 55 -7.70 22.76 -3.68
C MET A 55 -8.78 22.01 -2.89
N PHE A 56 -9.97 21.79 -3.47
CA PHE A 56 -11.03 20.99 -2.84
C PHE A 56 -10.59 19.55 -2.62
N ALA A 57 -9.92 18.93 -3.59
CA ALA A 57 -9.40 17.57 -3.50
C ALA A 57 -8.42 17.43 -2.33
N VAL A 58 -7.51 18.37 -2.15
CA VAL A 58 -6.55 18.42 -1.04
C VAL A 58 -7.28 18.60 0.30
N VAL A 59 -8.21 19.55 0.38
CA VAL A 59 -8.98 19.80 1.61
C VAL A 59 -9.78 18.55 2.01
N ILE A 60 -10.49 17.92 1.07
CA ILE A 60 -11.21 16.68 1.31
C ILE A 60 -10.24 15.57 1.74
N GLY A 61 -9.10 15.42 1.04
CA GLY A 61 -8.08 14.44 1.38
C GLY A 61 -7.54 14.60 2.81
N ILE A 62 -7.23 15.83 3.22
CA ILE A 62 -6.79 16.14 4.59
C ILE A 62 -7.91 15.81 5.60
N ALA A 63 -9.13 16.28 5.35
CA ALA A 63 -10.27 16.05 6.24
C ALA A 63 -10.55 14.56 6.45
N VAL A 64 -10.58 13.78 5.37
CA VAL A 64 -10.80 12.33 5.45
C VAL A 64 -9.63 11.63 6.14
N THR A 65 -8.39 11.99 5.83
CA THR A 65 -7.22 11.43 6.52
C THR A 65 -7.29 11.69 8.02
N LEU A 66 -7.63 12.91 8.43
CA LEU A 66 -7.82 13.24 9.85
C LEU A 66 -8.92 12.41 10.51
N LEU A 67 -10.06 12.25 9.81
CA LEU A 67 -11.18 11.44 10.32
C LEU A 67 -10.80 9.97 10.49
N LEU A 68 -10.05 9.40 9.54
CA LEU A 68 -9.57 8.03 9.61
C LEU A 68 -8.55 7.80 10.74
N PHE A 69 -7.67 8.78 10.96
CA PHE A 69 -6.64 8.66 11.99
C PHE A 69 -7.10 9.07 13.40
N ARG A 70 -8.18 9.83 13.53
CA ARG A 70 -8.68 10.30 14.83
C ARG A 70 -8.86 9.18 15.85
N PRO A 71 -9.56 8.06 15.56
CA PRO A 71 -9.71 6.97 16.53
C PRO A 71 -8.38 6.29 16.89
N VAL A 72 -7.43 6.26 15.95
CA VAL A 72 -6.09 5.71 16.17
C VAL A 72 -5.28 6.60 17.11
N LEU A 73 -5.38 7.92 16.92
CA LEU A 73 -4.73 8.91 17.78
C LEU A 73 -5.31 8.89 19.19
N ASP A 74 -6.64 8.76 19.31
CA ASP A 74 -7.32 8.68 20.60
C ASP A 74 -6.94 7.38 21.34
N TRP A 75 -6.88 6.25 20.63
CA TRP A 75 -6.37 4.99 21.18
C TRP A 75 -4.92 5.08 21.65
N GLN A 76 -4.03 5.75 20.90
CA GLN A 76 -2.65 5.92 21.33
C GLN A 76 -2.50 6.76 22.59
N ARG A 77 -3.44 7.67 22.86
CA ARG A 77 -3.48 8.49 24.07
C ARG A 77 -4.05 7.72 25.27
N ASN A 78 -5.11 6.94 25.02
CA ASN A 78 -5.87 6.22 26.05
C ASN A 78 -6.08 4.76 25.61
N PRO A 79 -5.03 3.89 25.68
CA PRO A 79 -5.12 2.52 25.17
C PRO A 79 -6.17 1.64 25.88
N ASP A 80 -6.44 1.92 27.15
CA ASP A 80 -7.33 1.10 27.99
C ASP A 80 -8.82 1.43 27.82
N GLU A 81 -9.16 2.56 27.19
CA GLU A 81 -10.54 3.00 26.96
C GLU A 81 -11.14 2.47 25.65
N HIS A 82 -10.32 1.87 24.77
CA HIS A 82 -10.75 1.45 23.44
C HIS A 82 -10.67 -0.06 23.27
N ASP A 83 -11.67 -0.66 22.59
CA ASP A 83 -11.62 -2.06 22.20
C ASP A 83 -10.46 -2.31 21.22
N PRO A 84 -9.46 -3.13 21.60
CA PRO A 84 -8.31 -3.43 20.74
C PRO A 84 -8.69 -4.00 19.37
N ASN A 85 -9.79 -4.78 19.29
CA ASN A 85 -10.26 -5.38 18.05
C ASN A 85 -10.82 -4.34 17.09
N MET A 86 -11.54 -3.36 17.60
CA MET A 86 -12.07 -2.24 16.81
C MET A 86 -10.94 -1.43 16.19
N VAL A 87 -9.95 -1.08 17.01
CA VAL A 87 -8.79 -0.29 16.55
C VAL A 87 -7.96 -1.06 15.53
N ARG A 88 -7.70 -2.36 15.77
CA ARG A 88 -7.01 -3.25 14.83
C ARG A 88 -7.69 -3.27 13.47
N ASN A 89 -9.01 -3.54 13.45
CA ASN A 89 -9.78 -3.60 12.21
C ASN A 89 -9.77 -2.27 11.45
N LEU A 90 -9.81 -1.15 12.17
CA LEU A 90 -9.74 0.17 11.56
C LEU A 90 -8.36 0.41 10.94
N VAL A 91 -7.28 0.19 11.69
CA VAL A 91 -5.90 0.42 11.24
C VAL A 91 -5.59 -0.39 9.98
N LEU A 92 -5.95 -1.67 9.96
CA LEU A 92 -5.74 -2.55 8.80
C LEU A 92 -6.55 -2.11 7.56
N ARG A 93 -7.68 -1.41 7.74
CA ARG A 93 -8.53 -0.92 6.64
C ARG A 93 -8.18 0.49 6.17
N ILE A 94 -7.34 1.25 6.88
CA ILE A 94 -6.93 2.62 6.48
C ILE A 94 -6.44 2.66 5.02
N PRO A 95 -5.55 1.77 4.53
CA PRO A 95 -5.08 1.81 3.15
C PRO A 95 -6.21 1.68 2.13
N VAL A 96 -7.19 0.80 2.41
CA VAL A 96 -8.36 0.59 1.54
C VAL A 96 -9.26 1.82 1.52
N TYR A 97 -9.56 2.39 2.68
CA TYR A 97 -10.39 3.60 2.77
C TYR A 97 -9.71 4.79 2.10
N GLN A 98 -8.42 4.96 2.31
CA GLN A 98 -7.66 6.05 1.70
C GLN A 98 -7.64 5.94 0.17
N SER A 99 -7.42 4.74 -0.37
CA SER A 99 -7.46 4.51 -1.82
C SER A 99 -8.86 4.63 -2.41
N ALA A 100 -9.91 4.26 -1.67
CA ALA A 100 -11.30 4.46 -2.09
C ALA A 100 -11.66 5.97 -2.18
N VAL A 101 -11.20 6.77 -1.23
CA VAL A 101 -11.37 8.24 -1.28
C VAL A 101 -10.59 8.83 -2.45
N ALA A 102 -9.35 8.40 -2.67
CA ALA A 102 -8.57 8.82 -3.83
C ALA A 102 -9.30 8.45 -5.14
N ALA A 103 -9.85 7.24 -5.24
CA ALA A 103 -10.62 6.80 -6.39
C ALA A 103 -11.87 7.67 -6.64
N ALA A 104 -12.61 8.01 -5.60
CA ALA A 104 -13.78 8.89 -5.70
C ALA A 104 -13.39 10.30 -6.18
N VAL A 105 -12.32 10.87 -5.62
CA VAL A 105 -11.79 12.18 -6.04
C VAL A 105 -11.33 12.10 -7.50
N TRP A 106 -10.55 11.08 -7.89
CA TRP A 106 -10.11 10.91 -9.27
C TRP A 106 -11.28 10.76 -10.24
N LEU A 107 -12.33 10.00 -9.89
CA LEU A 107 -13.52 9.85 -10.71
C LEU A 107 -14.21 11.18 -10.99
N ILE A 108 -14.37 12.02 -9.97
CA ILE A 108 -14.94 13.36 -10.13
C ILE A 108 -14.07 14.21 -11.04
N GLY A 109 -12.74 14.18 -10.87
CA GLY A 109 -11.79 14.91 -11.72
C GLY A 109 -11.82 14.44 -13.17
N ILE A 110 -11.92 13.13 -13.41
CA ILE A 110 -12.05 12.55 -14.76
C ILE A 110 -13.34 13.04 -15.42
N ILE A 111 -14.48 12.95 -14.73
CA ILE A 111 -15.76 13.42 -15.26
C ILE A 111 -15.67 14.91 -15.62
N LEU A 112 -15.13 15.72 -14.72
CA LEU A 112 -14.95 17.16 -14.97
C LEU A 112 -14.06 17.41 -16.20
N ALA A 113 -12.91 16.73 -16.28
CA ALA A 113 -11.99 16.85 -17.42
C ALA A 113 -12.64 16.42 -18.74
N VAL A 114 -13.41 15.31 -18.75
CA VAL A 114 -14.13 14.83 -19.94
C VAL A 114 -15.22 15.81 -20.37
N VAL A 115 -15.99 16.36 -19.43
CA VAL A 115 -17.05 17.33 -19.74
C VAL A 115 -16.45 18.60 -20.33
N ILE A 116 -15.40 19.14 -19.74
CA ILE A 116 -14.76 20.38 -20.22
C ILE A 116 -14.14 20.14 -21.61
N SER A 117 -13.29 19.13 -21.77
CA SER A 117 -12.62 18.85 -23.03
C SER A 117 -13.59 18.35 -24.12
N GLY A 118 -14.69 17.73 -23.73
CA GLY A 118 -15.74 17.26 -24.63
C GLY A 118 -16.58 18.40 -25.25
N GLN A 119 -16.60 19.58 -24.62
CA GLN A 119 -17.24 20.80 -25.21
C GLN A 119 -16.48 21.28 -26.45
N GLU A 120 -15.16 21.13 -26.47
CA GLU A 120 -14.34 21.48 -27.64
C GLU A 120 -14.46 20.43 -28.74
N SER A 121 -14.28 19.17 -28.37
CA SER A 121 -14.35 18.04 -29.29
C SER A 121 -14.62 16.74 -28.53
N GLY A 122 -15.59 15.94 -29.03
CA GLY A 122 -15.84 14.61 -28.48
C GLY A 122 -14.60 13.70 -28.57
N ARG A 123 -13.74 13.92 -29.55
CA ARG A 123 -12.44 13.24 -29.70
C ARG A 123 -11.49 13.62 -28.56
N LEU A 124 -11.36 14.91 -28.26
CA LEU A 124 -10.52 15.41 -27.18
C LEU A 124 -11.03 14.88 -25.83
N GLY A 125 -12.35 14.94 -25.59
CA GLY A 125 -12.96 14.38 -24.38
C GLY A 125 -12.67 12.90 -24.17
N LEU A 126 -12.72 12.10 -25.22
CA LEU A 126 -12.40 10.68 -25.17
C LEU A 126 -10.93 10.45 -24.81
N VAL A 127 -10.01 11.13 -25.48
CA VAL A 127 -8.56 10.97 -25.26
C VAL A 127 -8.17 11.42 -23.85
N VAL A 128 -8.68 12.56 -23.41
CA VAL A 128 -8.46 13.06 -22.03
C VAL A 128 -9.04 12.09 -21.02
N GLY A 129 -10.25 11.60 -21.22
CA GLY A 129 -10.92 10.66 -20.33
C GLY A 129 -10.16 9.34 -20.18
N VAL A 130 -9.72 8.74 -21.29
CA VAL A 130 -8.92 7.50 -21.27
C VAL A 130 -7.58 7.74 -20.58
N SER A 131 -6.87 8.82 -20.93
CA SER A 131 -5.57 9.14 -20.35
C SER A 131 -5.67 9.41 -18.85
N ALA A 132 -6.67 10.17 -18.42
CA ALA A 132 -6.90 10.47 -17.01
C ALA A 132 -7.33 9.21 -16.23
N THR A 133 -8.10 8.30 -16.83
CA THR A 133 -8.47 7.02 -16.21
C THR A 133 -7.24 6.14 -15.98
N LEU A 134 -6.38 6.01 -16.98
CA LEU A 134 -5.14 5.24 -16.85
C LEU A 134 -4.22 5.81 -15.78
N ALA A 135 -4.03 7.12 -15.75
CA ALA A 135 -3.24 7.79 -14.72
C ALA A 135 -3.86 7.61 -13.32
N GLY A 136 -5.18 7.76 -13.20
CA GLY A 136 -5.90 7.56 -11.95
C GLY A 136 -5.71 6.16 -11.39
N LEU A 137 -5.78 5.12 -12.22
CA LEU A 137 -5.54 3.73 -11.79
C LEU A 137 -4.14 3.55 -11.20
N VAL A 138 -3.11 4.11 -11.85
CA VAL A 138 -1.73 4.06 -11.33
C VAL A 138 -1.62 4.78 -9.98
N VAL A 139 -2.19 5.99 -9.88
CA VAL A 139 -2.09 6.79 -8.65
C VAL A 139 -2.85 6.16 -7.49
N ILE A 140 -4.02 5.56 -7.74
CA ILE A 140 -4.82 4.87 -6.72
C ILE A 140 -4.05 3.70 -6.12
N ILE A 141 -3.41 2.85 -6.94
CA ILE A 141 -2.62 1.72 -6.43
C ILE A 141 -1.37 2.19 -5.68
N LEU A 142 -0.69 3.24 -6.17
CA LEU A 142 0.44 3.82 -5.46
C LEU A 142 0.01 4.43 -4.12
N THR A 143 -1.17 5.05 -4.06
CA THR A 143 -1.77 5.56 -2.82
C THR A 143 -2.00 4.42 -1.83
N TYR A 144 -2.54 3.28 -2.28
CA TYR A 144 -2.73 2.09 -1.45
C TYR A 144 -1.40 1.58 -0.88
N LEU A 145 -0.39 1.39 -1.74
CA LEU A 145 0.92 0.87 -1.33
C LEU A 145 1.66 1.80 -0.35
N GLN A 146 1.57 3.11 -0.58
CA GLN A 146 2.13 4.10 0.34
C GLN A 146 1.40 4.09 1.69
N ALA A 147 0.06 4.06 1.66
CA ALA A 147 -0.76 4.04 2.86
C ALA A 147 -0.48 2.77 3.69
N GLU A 148 -0.43 1.60 3.06
CA GLU A 148 -0.08 0.33 3.69
C GLU A 148 1.28 0.43 4.39
N ARG A 149 2.32 0.88 3.69
CA ARG A 149 3.67 1.00 4.24
C ARG A 149 3.75 1.94 5.44
N LEU A 150 3.09 3.11 5.34
CA LEU A 150 3.15 4.13 6.37
C LEU A 150 2.33 3.77 7.63
N VAL A 151 1.32 2.92 7.49
CA VAL A 151 0.48 2.46 8.60
C VAL A 151 1.09 1.27 9.34
N ARG A 152 2.04 0.53 8.74
CA ARG A 152 2.68 -0.66 9.34
C ARG A 152 3.12 -0.50 10.79
N PRO A 153 3.85 0.56 11.21
CA PRO A 153 4.30 0.67 12.59
C PRO A 153 3.15 0.77 13.59
N VAL A 154 2.02 1.33 13.16
CA VAL A 154 0.81 1.45 13.98
C VAL A 154 0.04 0.13 13.98
N ALA A 155 0.00 -0.56 12.82
CA ALA A 155 -0.62 -1.87 12.69
C ALA A 155 0.08 -2.90 13.59
N ALA A 156 1.40 -2.94 13.60
CA ALA A 156 2.19 -3.82 14.47
C ALA A 156 1.81 -3.64 15.96
N GLN A 157 1.65 -2.40 16.42
CA GLN A 157 1.24 -2.12 17.80
C GLN A 157 -0.19 -2.57 18.11
N ALA A 158 -1.11 -2.42 17.15
CA ALA A 158 -2.51 -2.78 17.31
C ALA A 158 -2.72 -4.32 17.26
N VAL A 159 -1.92 -5.02 16.45
CA VAL A 159 -2.02 -6.48 16.23
C VAL A 159 -1.29 -7.27 17.32
N ALA A 160 -0.20 -6.75 17.90
CA ALA A 160 0.62 -7.43 18.90
C ALA A 160 -0.16 -7.93 20.14
N ARG A 161 -1.37 -7.39 20.40
CA ARG A 161 -2.16 -7.73 21.59
C ARG A 161 -3.07 -8.96 21.44
N ARG A 162 -3.48 -9.38 20.22
CA ARG A 162 -4.26 -10.62 19.95
C ARG A 162 -4.25 -10.96 18.46
N PHE A 163 -3.80 -12.15 18.11
CA PHE A 163 -3.74 -12.67 16.74
C PHE A 163 -4.63 -13.93 16.58
N GLU A 164 -5.93 -13.81 16.80
CA GLU A 164 -6.79 -14.99 16.74
C GLU A 164 -7.58 -15.19 15.43
N ASP A 165 -7.71 -14.17 14.55
CA ASP A 165 -8.48 -14.30 13.30
C ASP A 165 -7.95 -13.39 12.17
N ALA A 166 -6.76 -13.66 11.65
CA ALA A 166 -6.16 -12.83 10.62
C ALA A 166 -6.20 -13.49 9.23
N THR A 167 -7.33 -13.37 8.55
CA THR A 167 -7.47 -13.74 7.13
C THR A 167 -8.21 -12.68 6.33
N LEU A 168 -7.94 -11.40 6.56
CA LEU A 168 -8.68 -10.30 5.92
C LEU A 168 -7.90 -9.54 4.84
N GLU A 169 -6.64 -9.88 4.59
CA GLU A 169 -5.85 -9.22 3.55
C GLU A 169 -5.69 -10.09 2.30
N PRO A 170 -5.63 -9.46 1.11
CA PRO A 170 -5.39 -10.21 -0.11
C PRO A 170 -4.05 -10.94 -0.06
N PRO A 171 -3.97 -12.19 -0.56
CA PRO A 171 -2.72 -12.93 -0.65
C PRO A 171 -1.61 -12.13 -1.34
N ILE A 172 -0.37 -12.27 -0.89
CA ILE A 172 0.81 -11.54 -1.40
C ILE A 172 0.90 -11.60 -2.93
N LYS A 173 0.57 -12.76 -3.53
CA LYS A 173 0.59 -12.92 -4.99
C LYS A 173 -0.30 -11.92 -5.72
N TYR A 174 -1.51 -11.65 -5.22
CA TYR A 174 -2.42 -10.68 -5.84
C TYR A 174 -1.91 -9.26 -5.69
N ARG A 175 -1.30 -8.93 -4.55
CA ARG A 175 -0.67 -7.63 -4.31
C ARG A 175 0.49 -7.39 -5.26
N LEU A 176 1.36 -8.36 -5.47
CA LEU A 176 2.49 -8.25 -6.41
C LEU A 176 2.02 -8.11 -7.87
N ILE A 177 1.06 -8.96 -8.29
CA ILE A 177 0.52 -8.91 -9.65
C ILE A 177 -0.22 -7.60 -9.91
N SER A 178 -1.09 -7.16 -9.00
CA SER A 178 -1.82 -5.90 -9.15
C SER A 178 -0.88 -4.69 -9.15
N THR A 179 0.17 -4.71 -8.34
CA THR A 179 1.21 -3.66 -8.34
C THR A 179 1.88 -3.60 -9.72
N TRP A 180 2.37 -4.72 -10.23
CA TRP A 180 3.00 -4.77 -11.55
C TRP A 180 2.03 -4.32 -12.66
N LEU A 181 0.81 -4.84 -12.65
CA LEU A 181 -0.21 -4.51 -13.65
C LEU A 181 -0.51 -3.02 -13.68
N MET A 182 -0.67 -2.39 -12.52
CA MET A 182 -1.03 -0.97 -12.44
C MET A 182 0.16 -0.05 -12.68
N THR A 183 1.35 -0.38 -12.19
CA THR A 183 2.52 0.51 -12.31
C THR A 183 3.25 0.38 -13.64
N SER A 184 3.26 -0.78 -14.27
CA SER A 184 3.92 -1.02 -15.55
C SER A 184 2.91 -1.37 -16.66
N GLY A 185 1.94 -2.22 -16.38
CA GLY A 185 0.95 -2.68 -17.36
C GLY A 185 0.08 -1.54 -17.89
N VAL A 186 -0.43 -0.68 -17.02
CA VAL A 186 -1.30 0.43 -17.42
C VAL A 186 -0.60 1.43 -18.36
N PRO A 187 0.61 1.93 -18.08
CA PRO A 187 1.32 2.79 -19.03
C PRO A 187 1.64 2.09 -20.36
N LEU A 188 1.95 0.78 -20.34
CA LEU A 188 2.16 0.00 -21.55
C LEU A 188 0.87 -0.14 -22.38
N VAL A 189 -0.28 -0.32 -21.73
CA VAL A 189 -1.59 -0.23 -22.40
C VAL A 189 -1.80 1.15 -23.00
N GLY A 190 -1.38 2.21 -22.31
CA GLY A 190 -1.37 3.57 -22.85
C GLY A 190 -0.59 3.69 -24.16
N VAL A 191 0.61 3.09 -24.25
CA VAL A 191 1.40 3.03 -25.50
C VAL A 191 0.62 2.33 -26.60
N LEU A 192 0.02 1.17 -26.31
CA LEU A 192 -0.78 0.42 -27.30
C LEU A 192 -1.99 1.24 -27.78
N LEU A 193 -2.67 1.94 -26.87
CA LEU A 193 -3.82 2.78 -27.22
C LEU A 193 -3.41 3.97 -28.10
N VAL A 194 -2.27 4.59 -27.86
CA VAL A 194 -1.71 5.64 -28.72
C VAL A 194 -1.46 5.11 -30.13
N LEU A 195 -0.86 3.92 -30.27
CA LEU A 195 -0.59 3.28 -31.56
C LEU A 195 -1.89 2.89 -32.30
N ILE A 196 -2.88 2.38 -31.57
CA ILE A 196 -4.20 2.06 -32.13
C ILE A 196 -4.92 3.35 -32.58
N ALA A 197 -4.88 4.40 -31.75
CA ALA A 197 -5.51 5.68 -32.05
C ALA A 197 -4.93 6.32 -33.33
N GLN A 198 -3.62 6.16 -33.56
CA GLN A 198 -3.01 6.58 -34.83
C GLN A 198 -3.55 5.76 -36.00
N ARG A 199 -3.59 4.44 -35.89
CA ARG A 199 -4.08 3.57 -36.96
C ARG A 199 -5.56 3.80 -37.34
N THR A 200 -6.36 4.17 -36.37
CA THR A 200 -7.80 4.46 -36.56
C THR A 200 -8.06 5.90 -37.00
N GLY A 201 -7.01 6.72 -37.18
CA GLY A 201 -7.15 8.14 -37.58
C GLY A 201 -7.65 9.05 -36.46
N LEU A 202 -7.63 8.57 -35.23
CA LEU A 202 -7.96 9.40 -34.05
C LEU A 202 -6.88 10.49 -33.83
N PHE A 203 -5.61 10.19 -34.11
CA PHE A 203 -4.53 11.18 -34.15
C PHE A 203 -4.18 11.49 -35.61
N PRO A 204 -4.50 12.70 -36.12
CA PRO A 204 -4.06 13.15 -37.44
C PRO A 204 -2.57 13.52 -37.34
N GLY A 205 -1.75 12.94 -38.20
CA GLY A 205 -0.30 13.25 -38.27
C GLY A 205 0.54 12.06 -38.62
N ASN A 206 1.86 12.29 -38.65
CA ASN A 206 2.84 11.26 -38.96
C ASN A 206 3.19 10.44 -37.71
N ALA A 207 3.72 9.21 -37.91
CA ALA A 207 4.18 8.38 -36.82
C ALA A 207 5.25 9.06 -35.94
N GLY A 208 6.03 9.98 -36.51
CA GLY A 208 7.04 10.78 -35.76
C GLY A 208 6.44 11.67 -34.69
N ASP A 209 5.21 12.17 -34.88
CA ASP A 209 4.53 13.04 -33.94
C ASP A 209 4.11 12.33 -32.65
N LEU A 210 4.10 11.00 -32.66
CA LEU A 210 3.79 10.17 -31.48
C LEU A 210 5.01 9.84 -30.62
N VAL A 211 6.21 10.04 -31.13
CA VAL A 211 7.44 9.69 -30.40
C VAL A 211 7.50 10.35 -29.01
N PRO A 212 7.16 11.63 -28.85
CA PRO A 212 7.16 12.23 -27.51
C PRO A 212 6.16 11.56 -26.54
N ALA A 213 4.94 11.27 -27.00
CA ALA A 213 3.91 10.61 -26.20
C ALA A 213 4.32 9.19 -25.77
N ILE A 214 4.83 8.40 -26.69
CA ILE A 214 5.31 7.03 -26.44
C ILE A 214 6.50 7.06 -25.48
N THR A 215 7.45 7.99 -25.70
CA THR A 215 8.62 8.15 -24.82
C THR A 215 8.21 8.54 -23.40
N ALA A 216 7.27 9.50 -23.25
CA ALA A 216 6.75 9.90 -21.94
C ALA A 216 6.06 8.73 -21.22
N LEU A 217 5.22 7.95 -21.93
CA LEU A 217 4.57 6.76 -21.37
C LEU A 217 5.59 5.67 -20.97
N ALA A 218 6.60 5.44 -21.80
CA ALA A 218 7.66 4.47 -21.50
C ALA A 218 8.47 4.89 -20.26
N LEU A 219 8.86 6.16 -20.16
CA LEU A 219 9.54 6.69 -18.98
C LEU A 219 8.65 6.63 -17.73
N THR A 220 7.36 6.92 -17.87
CA THR A 220 6.39 6.77 -16.78
C THR A 220 6.30 5.30 -16.34
N ALA A 221 6.21 4.34 -17.27
CA ALA A 221 6.17 2.91 -16.97
C ALA A 221 7.44 2.47 -16.21
N LEU A 222 8.61 2.94 -16.63
CA LEU A 222 9.87 2.63 -15.95
C LEU A 222 9.90 3.23 -14.54
N ALA A 223 9.55 4.50 -14.39
CA ALA A 223 9.58 5.19 -13.09
C ALA A 223 8.55 4.60 -12.11
N THR A 224 7.28 4.50 -12.51
CA THR A 224 6.22 3.96 -11.65
C THR A 224 6.39 2.46 -11.41
N GLY A 225 6.86 1.72 -12.40
CA GLY A 225 7.21 0.31 -12.29
C GLY A 225 8.33 0.07 -11.28
N PHE A 226 9.40 0.87 -11.34
CA PHE A 226 10.49 0.80 -10.37
C PHE A 226 10.02 1.12 -8.95
N ILE A 227 9.27 2.21 -8.77
CA ILE A 227 8.73 2.63 -7.47
C ILE A 227 7.78 1.56 -6.92
N GLY A 228 6.82 1.11 -7.72
CA GLY A 228 5.84 0.11 -7.30
C GLY A 228 6.48 -1.23 -6.96
N THR A 229 7.42 -1.70 -7.80
CA THR A 229 8.17 -2.94 -7.53
C THR A 229 9.02 -2.80 -6.26
N SER A 230 9.67 -1.66 -6.04
CA SER A 230 10.45 -1.42 -4.83
C SER A 230 9.58 -1.50 -3.57
N PHE A 231 8.41 -0.88 -3.58
CA PHE A 231 7.47 -1.00 -2.46
C PHE A 231 6.97 -2.44 -2.26
N ALA A 232 6.65 -3.15 -3.34
CA ALA A 232 6.21 -4.53 -3.29
C ALA A 232 7.30 -5.46 -2.74
N VAL A 233 8.55 -5.30 -3.20
CA VAL A 233 9.71 -6.07 -2.70
C VAL A 233 9.92 -5.81 -1.21
N MET A 234 9.97 -4.56 -0.78
CA MET A 234 10.13 -4.22 0.65
C MET A 234 9.00 -4.79 1.50
N SER A 235 7.78 -4.88 0.98
CA SER A 235 6.65 -5.46 1.71
C SER A 235 6.76 -6.96 1.95
N VAL A 236 7.60 -7.66 1.19
CA VAL A 236 7.83 -9.11 1.31
C VAL A 236 9.19 -9.39 1.95
N VAL A 237 10.23 -8.70 1.50
CA VAL A 237 11.61 -8.97 1.92
C VAL A 237 11.85 -8.56 3.37
N ASP A 238 11.36 -7.37 3.78
CA ASP A 238 11.60 -6.88 5.14
C ASP A 238 11.08 -7.85 6.21
N PRO A 239 9.83 -8.37 6.17
CA PRO A 239 9.33 -9.35 7.12
C PRO A 239 10.10 -10.68 7.10
N ILE A 240 10.57 -11.11 5.92
CA ILE A 240 11.38 -12.34 5.80
C ILE A 240 12.74 -12.18 6.47
N VAL A 241 13.40 -11.04 6.26
CA VAL A 241 14.71 -10.75 6.88
C VAL A 241 14.57 -10.68 8.39
N GLU A 242 13.55 -10.01 8.92
CA GLU A 242 13.28 -9.95 10.36
C GLU A 242 13.05 -11.35 10.96
N LEU A 243 12.25 -12.18 10.28
CA LEU A 243 12.02 -13.55 10.72
C LEU A 243 13.32 -14.37 10.70
N GLN A 244 14.16 -14.21 9.67
CA GLN A 244 15.45 -14.87 9.57
C GLN A 244 16.39 -14.44 10.71
N ASP A 245 16.42 -13.16 11.04
CA ASP A 245 17.22 -12.63 12.13
C ASP A 245 16.72 -13.15 13.50
N ALA A 246 15.41 -13.22 13.70
CA ALA A 246 14.83 -13.79 14.90
C ALA A 246 15.16 -15.29 15.03
N ILE A 247 15.07 -16.08 13.97
CA ILE A 247 15.49 -17.50 13.96
C ILE A 247 16.98 -17.62 14.30
N ASN A 248 17.83 -16.75 13.77
CA ASN A 248 19.25 -16.73 14.09
C ASN A 248 19.53 -16.37 15.57
N ARG A 249 18.72 -15.50 16.18
CA ARG A 249 18.78 -15.20 17.62
C ARG A 249 18.42 -16.43 18.44
N VAL A 250 17.35 -17.15 18.08
CA VAL A 250 16.94 -18.39 18.74
C VAL A 250 18.05 -19.43 18.66
N ARG A 251 18.69 -19.61 17.51
CA ARG A 251 19.83 -20.53 17.35
C ARG A 251 21.00 -20.20 18.27
N ARG A 252 21.16 -18.96 18.66
CA ARG A 252 22.17 -18.51 19.64
C ARG A 252 21.71 -18.59 21.09
N GLY A 253 20.49 -19.13 21.34
CA GLY A 253 19.95 -19.35 22.67
C GLY A 253 19.04 -18.21 23.19
N ASP A 254 18.72 -17.20 22.37
CA ASP A 254 17.78 -16.15 22.76
C ASP A 254 16.35 -16.68 22.70
N THR A 255 15.82 -17.06 23.86
CA THR A 255 14.44 -17.54 23.99
C THR A 255 13.40 -16.39 24.01
N ASN A 256 13.85 -15.14 24.07
CA ASN A 256 12.97 -13.97 24.04
C ASN A 256 12.85 -13.33 22.66
N ALA A 257 13.39 -14.00 21.62
CA ALA A 257 13.23 -13.52 20.25
C ALA A 257 11.74 -13.45 19.88
N GLU A 258 11.32 -12.30 19.38
CA GLU A 258 9.99 -12.02 18.83
C GLU A 258 10.14 -11.24 17.55
N VAL A 259 9.15 -11.36 16.65
CA VAL A 259 9.03 -10.60 15.41
C VAL A 259 7.75 -9.78 15.42
N ASP A 260 7.79 -8.61 14.81
CA ASP A 260 6.60 -7.79 14.66
C ASP A 260 5.68 -8.39 13.59
N ILE A 261 4.37 -8.37 13.85
CA ILE A 261 3.35 -8.81 12.90
C ILE A 261 2.79 -7.55 12.24
N TYR A 262 3.05 -7.39 10.95
CA TYR A 262 2.72 -6.13 10.25
C TYR A 262 1.38 -6.15 9.52
N ASP A 263 0.96 -7.32 9.05
CA ASP A 263 -0.25 -7.48 8.23
C ASP A 263 -0.93 -8.84 8.46
N GLY A 264 -2.11 -9.03 7.87
CA GLY A 264 -2.85 -10.29 7.89
C GLY A 264 -2.54 -11.21 6.70
N SER A 265 -1.44 -10.98 5.97
CA SER A 265 -1.01 -11.82 4.85
C SER A 265 -0.42 -13.15 5.31
N GLU A 266 -0.02 -13.99 4.34
CA GLU A 266 0.68 -15.25 4.61
C GLU A 266 1.95 -15.05 5.44
N LEU A 267 2.64 -13.90 5.30
CA LEU A 267 3.82 -13.58 6.09
C LEU A 267 3.46 -13.21 7.54
N GLY A 268 2.40 -12.43 7.74
CA GLY A 268 1.92 -12.12 9.08
C GLY A 268 1.47 -13.37 9.84
N VAL A 269 0.82 -14.32 9.17
CA VAL A 269 0.49 -15.62 9.75
C VAL A 269 1.75 -16.41 10.13
N LEU A 270 2.78 -16.39 9.27
CA LEU A 270 4.06 -17.04 9.56
C LEU A 270 4.78 -16.40 10.76
N GLN A 271 4.79 -15.06 10.85
CA GLN A 271 5.34 -14.31 11.99
C GLN A 271 4.59 -14.63 13.30
N ALA A 272 3.26 -14.70 13.24
CA ALA A 272 2.45 -15.08 14.39
C ALA A 272 2.74 -16.51 14.86
N GLY A 273 2.83 -17.47 13.94
CA GLY A 273 3.19 -18.85 14.23
C GLY A 273 4.58 -18.96 14.87
N PHE A 274 5.55 -18.18 14.40
CA PHE A 274 6.87 -18.09 15.03
C PHE A 274 6.78 -17.57 16.48
N ASN A 275 6.05 -16.51 16.72
CA ASN A 275 5.87 -15.95 18.07
C ASN A 275 5.14 -16.91 19.01
N GLU A 276 4.17 -17.68 18.51
CA GLU A 276 3.48 -18.71 19.27
C GLU A 276 4.42 -19.86 19.63
N MET A 277 5.22 -20.35 18.67
CA MET A 277 6.27 -21.35 18.93
C MET A 277 7.24 -20.86 20.01
N MET A 278 7.66 -19.58 19.96
CA MET A 278 8.56 -19.01 20.95
C MET A 278 7.94 -18.91 22.35
N ARG A 279 6.63 -18.61 22.42
CA ARG A 279 5.90 -18.64 23.70
C ARG A 279 5.88 -20.06 24.29
N GLY A 280 5.57 -21.06 23.48
CA GLY A 280 5.61 -22.47 23.90
C GLY A 280 7.01 -22.92 24.36
N LEU A 281 8.07 -22.48 23.68
CA LEU A 281 9.45 -22.77 24.08
C LEU A 281 9.82 -22.13 25.42
N ARG A 282 9.43 -20.88 25.65
CA ARG A 282 9.63 -20.18 26.93
C ARG A 282 8.92 -20.90 28.08
N GLU A 283 7.66 -21.29 27.87
CA GLU A 283 6.88 -21.99 28.89
C GLU A 283 7.50 -23.36 29.23
N ARG A 284 7.89 -24.11 28.21
CA ARG A 284 8.59 -25.39 28.41
C ARG A 284 9.89 -25.23 29.20
N ASN A 285 10.70 -24.21 28.86
CA ASN A 285 11.94 -23.93 29.61
C ASN A 285 11.63 -23.51 31.04
N ARG A 286 10.60 -22.69 31.27
CA ARG A 286 10.17 -22.30 32.62
C ARG A 286 9.74 -23.50 33.47
N VAL A 287 8.92 -24.39 32.91
CA VAL A 287 8.50 -25.61 33.59
C VAL A 287 9.71 -26.49 33.94
N ARG A 288 10.66 -26.64 32.99
CA ARG A 288 11.89 -27.42 33.23
C ARG A 288 12.74 -26.79 34.35
N ASP A 289 12.88 -25.46 34.38
CA ASP A 289 13.65 -24.75 35.41
C ASP A 289 12.99 -24.89 36.80
N ILE A 290 11.67 -24.79 36.87
CA ILE A 290 10.92 -24.99 38.09
C ILE A 290 11.12 -26.42 38.58
N PHE A 291 10.90 -27.41 37.67
CA PHE A 291 11.06 -28.84 38.01
C PHE A 291 12.49 -29.16 38.48
N GLY A 292 13.52 -28.64 37.80
CA GLY A 292 14.92 -28.79 38.17
C GLY A 292 15.26 -28.25 39.53
N ARG A 293 14.56 -27.18 39.98
CA ARG A 293 14.77 -26.61 41.35
C ARG A 293 14.10 -27.45 42.44
N TYR A 294 12.97 -28.07 42.15
CA TYR A 294 12.24 -28.87 43.15
C TYR A 294 12.73 -30.30 43.27
N VAL A 295 13.22 -30.91 42.17
CA VAL A 295 13.57 -32.35 42.11
C VAL A 295 15.08 -32.58 42.06
N GLY A 296 15.88 -31.51 41.90
CA GLY A 296 17.31 -31.60 41.63
C GLY A 296 17.62 -31.80 40.15
N SER A 297 18.66 -31.11 39.65
CA SER A 297 18.98 -31.08 38.22
C SER A 297 19.28 -32.48 37.63
N GLU A 298 19.86 -33.35 38.42
CA GLU A 298 20.31 -34.67 38.03
C GLU A 298 19.12 -35.67 37.83
N VAL A 299 18.09 -35.58 38.66
CA VAL A 299 16.90 -36.42 38.58
C VAL A 299 15.99 -35.90 37.45
N ALA A 300 15.90 -34.61 37.26
CA ALA A 300 15.13 -33.98 36.15
C ALA A 300 15.72 -34.35 34.79
N GLN A 301 17.04 -34.41 34.67
CA GLN A 301 17.72 -34.78 33.43
C GLN A 301 17.54 -36.28 33.13
N ARG A 302 17.64 -37.13 34.12
CA ARG A 302 17.40 -38.57 33.99
C ARG A 302 15.96 -38.91 33.59
N ALA A 303 14.96 -38.20 34.15
CA ALA A 303 13.56 -38.37 33.79
C ALA A 303 13.25 -37.95 32.32
N LEU A 304 14.02 -37.00 31.76
CA LEU A 304 13.90 -36.59 30.36
C LEU A 304 14.59 -37.54 29.38
N GLU A 305 15.71 -38.19 29.81
CA GLU A 305 16.51 -39.11 29.00
C GLU A 305 15.94 -40.52 28.99
N GLU A 306 15.47 -41.03 30.13
CA GLU A 306 15.06 -42.44 30.30
C GLU A 306 13.60 -42.77 29.98
N ARG A 307 12.74 -41.73 29.66
CA ARG A 307 11.31 -41.94 29.43
C ARG A 307 10.69 -42.97 30.37
N PRO A 308 10.67 -42.70 31.68
CA PRO A 308 10.19 -43.72 32.64
C PRO A 308 8.75 -44.08 32.29
N GLU A 309 8.48 -45.38 32.19
CA GLU A 309 7.11 -45.90 32.14
C GLU A 309 6.40 -45.53 33.43
N LEU A 310 5.18 -44.97 33.30
CA LEU A 310 4.33 -44.66 34.45
C LEU A 310 3.83 -45.97 35.06
N GLY A 311 4.67 -46.60 35.85
CA GLY A 311 4.33 -47.75 36.66
C GLY A 311 4.71 -47.47 38.09
N GLY A 312 3.75 -47.43 39.00
CA GLY A 312 4.06 -47.48 40.43
C GLY A 312 4.61 -48.83 40.77
N GLU A 313 5.71 -48.90 41.55
CA GLU A 313 6.08 -50.13 42.26
C GLU A 313 5.01 -50.37 43.33
N ASP A 314 4.45 -51.60 43.33
CA ASP A 314 3.62 -52.13 44.40
C ASP A 314 4.45 -52.43 45.65
#